data_85a49f7b64a868648df3765b8ae9c9b1
#
_entry.id   85a49f7b64a868648df3765b8ae9c9b1
#
_cell.length_a   1.000
_cell.length_b   1.000
_cell.length_c   1.000
_cell.angle_alpha   90.00
_cell.angle_beta   90.00
_cell.angle_gamma   90.00
#
_symmetry.space_group_name_H-M   'P 1'
#
loop_
_entity.id
_entity.type
_entity.pdbx_description
1 polymer ?
#
loop_
_entity_poly.entity_id
_entity_poly.type
_entity_poly.pdbx_seq_one_letter_code
_entity_poly.pdbx_strand_id
1 'polypeptide(L)'
;MLKWRAAARTDAGCQRQRNEDNYYMSPDQRVFAVADGMGGAVGGAKASKLAVEAIEQQWKDNPPPQTDRDAIEKWIAEAVNSANDAVWQEAEDDAAVRGMGTTVVVAVQADGDFIQIGHVGDSRAYLLRDGKPMLLTNDHSVVQEMVRAGRLTEEQARINPYKNLITRCLGHEEKVEIDQIPVDVKAHDWIVLCSDGLPTVLRDEQICEVVSKKGEPDVVCDELVKQTLDGGAPDNVTVVAIQYIDSDNGSK
;
A
#
# COMPACT_ATOMS: atom_id res chain seq x y z
N MET A 1 23.23 -1.87 12.80
CA MET A 1 22.41 -1.97 11.56
C MET A 1 20.97 -2.12 12.03
N LEU A 2 20.03 -1.33 11.51
CA LEU A 2 18.62 -1.50 11.86
C LEU A 2 18.13 -2.90 11.51
N LYS A 3 17.28 -3.45 12.35
CA LYS A 3 16.49 -4.65 12.05
C LYS A 3 15.03 -4.22 11.89
N TRP A 4 14.29 -5.01 11.15
CA TRP A 4 12.85 -4.82 11.02
C TRP A 4 12.13 -6.16 11.14
N ARG A 5 10.85 -6.07 11.40
CA ARG A 5 9.90 -7.17 11.37
C ARG A 5 8.59 -6.64 10.81
N ALA A 6 7.85 -7.49 10.14
CA ALA A 6 6.63 -7.07 9.48
C ALA A 6 5.54 -8.13 9.60
N ALA A 7 4.30 -7.68 9.47
CA ALA A 7 3.12 -8.51 9.35
C ALA A 7 2.13 -7.88 8.37
N ALA A 8 1.20 -8.70 7.88
CA ALA A 8 0.12 -8.26 7.02
C ALA A 8 -1.21 -8.89 7.41
N ARG A 9 -2.30 -8.18 7.20
CA ARG A 9 -3.69 -8.66 7.31
C ARG A 9 -4.55 -8.09 6.21
N THR A 10 -5.51 -8.88 5.80
CA THR A 10 -6.54 -8.46 4.85
C THR A 10 -7.89 -9.01 5.26
N ASP A 11 -8.94 -8.24 5.07
CA ASP A 11 -10.32 -8.64 5.36
C ASP A 11 -11.28 -8.03 4.32
N ALA A 12 -12.37 -8.75 4.02
CA ALA A 12 -13.37 -8.31 3.06
C ALA A 12 -14.20 -7.11 3.54
N GLY A 13 -14.11 -6.75 4.81
CA GLY A 13 -14.96 -5.74 5.42
C GLY A 13 -16.38 -6.22 5.69
N CYS A 14 -17.24 -5.29 6.12
CA CYS A 14 -18.59 -5.61 6.55
C CYS A 14 -19.65 -5.53 5.44
N GLN A 15 -19.35 -4.84 4.32
CA GLN A 15 -20.35 -4.54 3.29
C GLN A 15 -20.05 -5.20 1.94
N ARG A 16 -18.80 -5.57 1.69
CA ARG A 16 -18.38 -6.23 0.45
C ARG A 16 -18.59 -7.74 0.54
N GLN A 17 -19.00 -8.37 -0.55
CA GLN A 17 -19.17 -9.84 -0.62
C GLN A 17 -17.85 -10.57 -0.90
N ARG A 18 -16.87 -9.87 -1.43
CA ARG A 18 -15.57 -10.42 -1.81
C ARG A 18 -14.48 -9.46 -1.39
N ASN A 19 -13.30 -10.01 -1.16
CA ASN A 19 -12.09 -9.23 -1.01
C ASN A 19 -11.43 -9.08 -2.38
N GLU A 20 -11.32 -7.85 -2.84
CA GLU A 20 -10.65 -7.47 -4.09
C GLU A 20 -9.26 -6.89 -3.82
N ASP A 21 -8.88 -6.72 -2.55
CA ASP A 21 -7.52 -6.40 -2.14
C ASP A 21 -6.60 -7.62 -2.23
N ASN A 22 -5.34 -7.37 -2.53
CA ASN A 22 -4.27 -8.33 -2.40
C ASN A 22 -3.02 -7.68 -1.80
N TYR A 23 -2.15 -8.48 -1.19
CA TYR A 23 -0.86 -8.02 -0.71
C TYR A 23 0.24 -9.03 -1.01
N TYR A 24 1.47 -8.55 -0.99
CA TYR A 24 2.67 -9.38 -1.06
C TYR A 24 3.64 -8.98 0.04
N MET A 25 4.29 -9.97 0.61
CA MET A 25 5.42 -9.81 1.51
C MET A 25 6.45 -10.87 1.17
N SER A 26 7.64 -10.47 0.72
CA SER A 26 8.70 -11.40 0.34
C SER A 26 9.19 -12.21 1.56
N PRO A 27 9.65 -13.46 1.35
CA PRO A 27 10.14 -14.32 2.43
C PRO A 27 11.29 -13.71 3.25
N ASP A 28 12.11 -12.86 2.62
CA ASP A 28 13.18 -12.12 3.27
C ASP A 28 12.72 -10.81 3.91
N GLN A 29 11.41 -10.50 3.84
CA GLN A 29 10.79 -9.28 4.35
C GLN A 29 11.45 -8.00 3.86
N ARG A 30 11.86 -7.96 2.59
CA ARG A 30 12.44 -6.77 1.97
C ARG A 30 11.50 -6.10 0.97
N VAL A 31 10.56 -6.85 0.38
CA VAL A 31 9.58 -6.33 -0.56
C VAL A 31 8.18 -6.51 0.02
N PHE A 32 7.42 -5.44 0.02
CA PHE A 32 6.05 -5.39 0.50
C PHE A 32 5.19 -4.69 -0.54
N ALA A 33 3.98 -5.18 -0.75
CA ALA A 33 3.02 -4.53 -1.64
C ALA A 33 1.60 -4.66 -1.13
N VAL A 34 0.78 -3.65 -1.37
CA VAL A 34 -0.68 -3.66 -1.22
C VAL A 34 -1.28 -3.19 -2.53
N ALA A 35 -2.30 -3.89 -2.99
CA ALA A 35 -3.03 -3.60 -4.22
C ALA A 35 -4.55 -3.70 -3.96
N ASP A 36 -5.29 -2.65 -4.27
CA ASP A 36 -6.73 -2.55 -4.16
C ASP A 36 -7.35 -2.64 -5.56
N GLY A 37 -8.12 -3.68 -5.78
CA GLY A 37 -8.64 -4.02 -7.08
C GLY A 37 -10.00 -3.39 -7.38
N MET A 38 -10.18 -2.90 -8.60
CA MET A 38 -11.42 -2.32 -9.08
C MET A 38 -11.83 -2.88 -10.44
N GLY A 39 -13.12 -2.86 -10.77
CA GLY A 39 -13.60 -3.35 -12.09
C GLY A 39 -14.75 -4.34 -12.03
N GLY A 40 -15.63 -4.19 -11.04
CA GLY A 40 -16.82 -5.04 -10.85
C GLY A 40 -16.49 -6.43 -10.29
N ALA A 41 -17.50 -7.28 -10.16
CA ALA A 41 -17.49 -8.48 -9.33
C ALA A 41 -16.37 -9.52 -9.57
N VAL A 42 -15.63 -9.44 -10.67
CA VAL A 42 -14.57 -10.40 -11.02
C VAL A 42 -13.27 -9.70 -11.37
N GLY A 43 -13.35 -8.48 -11.92
CA GLY A 43 -12.20 -7.76 -12.45
C GLY A 43 -11.25 -7.28 -11.35
N GLY A 44 -11.75 -6.68 -10.27
CA GLY A 44 -10.93 -6.10 -9.22
C GLY A 44 -10.02 -7.14 -8.55
N ALA A 45 -10.59 -8.24 -8.05
CA ALA A 45 -9.81 -9.31 -7.43
C ALA A 45 -8.76 -9.93 -8.37
N LYS A 46 -9.06 -10.00 -9.69
CA LYS A 46 -8.11 -10.47 -10.69
C LYS A 46 -7.00 -9.46 -10.92
N ALA A 47 -7.33 -8.18 -11.02
CA ALA A 47 -6.36 -7.11 -11.25
C ALA A 47 -5.35 -6.98 -10.11
N SER A 48 -5.82 -6.87 -8.86
CA SER A 48 -4.93 -6.78 -7.69
C SER A 48 -4.07 -8.04 -7.50
N LYS A 49 -4.64 -9.22 -7.79
CA LYS A 49 -3.89 -10.48 -7.76
C LYS A 49 -2.76 -10.49 -8.80
N LEU A 50 -3.06 -10.15 -10.07
CA LEU A 50 -2.06 -10.10 -11.14
C LEU A 50 -0.94 -9.11 -10.80
N ALA A 51 -1.29 -7.95 -10.22
CA ALA A 51 -0.30 -6.95 -9.84
C ALA A 51 0.67 -7.48 -8.78
N VAL A 52 0.18 -8.11 -7.71
CA VAL A 52 1.06 -8.65 -6.67
C VAL A 52 1.84 -9.87 -7.13
N GLU A 53 1.28 -10.72 -8.00
CA GLU A 53 1.98 -11.86 -8.62
C GLU A 53 3.12 -11.39 -9.53
N ALA A 54 2.95 -10.31 -10.29
CA ALA A 54 4.01 -9.75 -11.13
C ALA A 54 5.16 -9.18 -10.26
N ILE A 55 4.85 -8.51 -9.14
CA ILE A 55 5.86 -8.03 -8.19
C ILE A 55 6.60 -9.20 -7.53
N GLU A 56 5.88 -10.25 -7.13
CA GLU A 56 6.48 -11.48 -6.61
C GLU A 56 7.41 -12.13 -7.64
N GLN A 57 6.99 -12.19 -8.90
CA GLN A 57 7.80 -12.79 -9.97
C GLN A 57 9.06 -11.97 -10.23
N GLN A 58 8.96 -10.64 -10.24
CA GLN A 58 10.13 -9.75 -10.36
C GLN A 58 11.10 -9.96 -9.18
N TRP A 59 10.60 -10.14 -7.95
CA TRP A 59 11.44 -10.45 -6.80
C TRP A 59 12.15 -11.81 -6.95
N LYS A 60 11.46 -12.84 -7.45
CA LYS A 60 12.04 -14.18 -7.65
C LYS A 60 13.14 -14.21 -8.71
N ASP A 61 12.90 -13.53 -9.83
CA ASP A 61 13.79 -13.54 -10.99
C ASP A 61 14.96 -12.57 -10.85
N ASN A 62 14.74 -11.45 -10.22
CA ASN A 62 15.70 -10.37 -10.05
C ASN A 62 15.47 -9.65 -8.70
N PRO A 63 15.95 -10.20 -7.58
CA PRO A 63 15.77 -9.58 -6.27
C PRO A 63 16.32 -8.15 -6.21
N PRO A 64 15.68 -7.24 -5.46
CA PRO A 64 16.11 -5.84 -5.41
C PRO A 64 17.51 -5.70 -4.84
N PRO A 65 18.30 -4.72 -5.31
CA PRO A 65 19.60 -4.38 -4.75
C PRO A 65 19.51 -4.10 -3.24
N GLN A 66 20.62 -4.26 -2.52
CA GLN A 66 20.62 -4.14 -1.07
C GLN A 66 20.94 -2.73 -0.60
N THR A 67 21.77 -1.98 -1.32
CA THR A 67 22.34 -0.71 -0.81
C THR A 67 22.27 0.45 -1.81
N ASP A 68 22.12 0.17 -3.09
CA ASP A 68 22.10 1.19 -4.14
C ASP A 68 20.67 1.77 -4.28
N ARG A 69 20.48 3.01 -3.82
CA ARG A 69 19.18 3.70 -3.82
C ARG A 69 18.61 3.87 -5.23
N ASP A 70 19.45 4.28 -6.19
CA ASP A 70 19.02 4.51 -7.58
C ASP A 70 18.63 3.18 -8.24
N ALA A 71 19.35 2.12 -7.94
CA ALA A 71 19.05 0.79 -8.45
C ALA A 71 17.76 0.21 -7.80
N ILE A 72 17.46 0.53 -6.53
CA ILE A 72 16.21 0.16 -5.88
C ILE A 72 15.04 0.93 -6.49
N GLU A 73 15.19 2.24 -6.73
CA GLU A 73 14.19 3.06 -7.41
C GLU A 73 13.86 2.49 -8.79
N LYS A 74 14.89 2.13 -9.56
CA LYS A 74 14.73 1.50 -10.87
C LYS A 74 14.02 0.14 -10.75
N TRP A 75 14.38 -0.68 -9.76
CA TRP A 75 13.74 -1.97 -9.52
C TRP A 75 12.24 -1.83 -9.26
N ILE A 76 11.82 -0.86 -8.43
CA ILE A 76 10.40 -0.56 -8.18
C ILE A 76 9.70 -0.15 -9.48
N ALA A 77 10.33 0.73 -10.27
CA ALA A 77 9.75 1.14 -11.54
C ALA A 77 9.53 -0.06 -12.48
N GLU A 78 10.50 -0.97 -12.60
CA GLU A 78 10.40 -2.19 -13.38
C GLU A 78 9.29 -3.11 -12.84
N ALA A 79 9.21 -3.33 -11.53
CA ALA A 79 8.20 -4.18 -10.90
C ALA A 79 6.77 -3.64 -11.10
N VAL A 80 6.57 -2.33 -10.91
CA VAL A 80 5.25 -1.70 -11.10
C VAL A 80 4.85 -1.64 -12.57
N ASN A 81 5.78 -1.40 -13.49
CA ASN A 81 5.50 -1.48 -14.93
C ASN A 81 5.12 -2.90 -15.34
N SER A 82 5.84 -3.94 -14.88
CA SER A 82 5.47 -5.33 -15.13
C SER A 82 4.08 -5.68 -14.58
N ALA A 83 3.74 -5.14 -13.40
CA ALA A 83 2.41 -5.28 -12.83
C ALA A 83 1.34 -4.59 -13.70
N ASN A 84 1.62 -3.37 -14.19
CA ASN A 84 0.73 -2.67 -15.10
C ASN A 84 0.52 -3.45 -16.40
N ASP A 85 1.59 -3.93 -17.01
CA ASP A 85 1.54 -4.71 -18.25
C ASP A 85 0.68 -5.97 -18.08
N ALA A 86 0.84 -6.70 -16.99
CA ALA A 86 0.07 -7.91 -16.69
C ALA A 86 -1.43 -7.62 -16.55
N VAL A 87 -1.80 -6.55 -15.85
CA VAL A 87 -3.21 -6.17 -15.66
C VAL A 87 -3.79 -5.64 -16.96
N TRP A 88 -3.07 -4.78 -17.68
CA TRP A 88 -3.53 -4.16 -18.92
C TRP A 88 -3.73 -5.19 -20.03
N GLN A 89 -2.77 -6.09 -20.24
CA GLN A 89 -2.91 -7.16 -21.25
C GLN A 89 -4.11 -8.06 -20.98
N GLU A 90 -4.29 -8.49 -19.72
CA GLU A 90 -5.43 -9.33 -19.36
C GLU A 90 -6.77 -8.60 -19.54
N ALA A 91 -6.83 -7.28 -19.26
CA ALA A 91 -8.03 -6.47 -19.50
C ALA A 91 -8.36 -6.32 -21.00
N GLU A 92 -7.34 -6.33 -21.86
CA GLU A 92 -7.53 -6.28 -23.33
C GLU A 92 -7.92 -7.64 -23.91
N ASP A 93 -7.32 -8.74 -23.41
CA ASP A 93 -7.49 -10.08 -23.94
C ASP A 93 -8.81 -10.75 -23.49
N ASP A 94 -9.30 -10.46 -22.28
CA ASP A 94 -10.52 -11.05 -21.71
C ASP A 94 -11.63 -10.01 -21.54
N ALA A 95 -12.63 -10.07 -22.45
CA ALA A 95 -13.79 -9.17 -22.41
C ALA A 95 -14.58 -9.22 -21.09
N ALA A 96 -14.48 -10.30 -20.31
CA ALA A 96 -15.17 -10.44 -19.02
C ALA A 96 -14.58 -9.55 -17.92
N VAL A 97 -13.33 -9.13 -18.08
CA VAL A 97 -12.61 -8.27 -17.12
C VAL A 97 -12.13 -6.95 -17.74
N ARG A 98 -12.67 -6.62 -18.93
CA ARG A 98 -12.34 -5.36 -19.61
C ARG A 98 -12.60 -4.16 -18.71
N GLY A 99 -11.60 -3.28 -18.60
CA GLY A 99 -11.65 -2.10 -17.75
C GLY A 99 -11.40 -2.39 -16.26
N MET A 100 -10.92 -3.59 -15.93
CA MET A 100 -10.39 -3.84 -14.60
C MET A 100 -9.11 -3.02 -14.36
N GLY A 101 -8.84 -2.70 -13.11
CA GLY A 101 -7.63 -2.02 -12.72
C GLY A 101 -7.32 -2.28 -11.24
N THR A 102 -6.21 -1.78 -10.79
CA THR A 102 -5.85 -1.85 -9.38
C THR A 102 -4.94 -0.69 -8.98
N THR A 103 -4.99 -0.29 -7.74
CA THR A 103 -3.94 0.52 -7.13
C THR A 103 -2.70 -0.34 -6.89
N VAL A 104 -1.60 0.29 -6.55
CA VAL A 104 -0.45 -0.38 -5.94
C VAL A 104 0.33 0.59 -5.06
N VAL A 105 0.73 0.14 -3.89
CA VAL A 105 1.80 0.72 -3.10
C VAL A 105 2.83 -0.36 -2.80
N VAL A 106 4.08 -0.13 -3.22
CA VAL A 106 5.20 -1.07 -3.05
C VAL A 106 6.24 -0.42 -2.17
N ALA A 107 6.80 -1.17 -1.22
CA ALA A 107 7.93 -0.74 -0.41
C ALA A 107 9.08 -1.73 -0.52
N VAL A 108 10.29 -1.23 -0.74
CA VAL A 108 11.52 -2.03 -0.80
C VAL A 108 12.48 -1.55 0.28
N GLN A 109 12.75 -2.44 1.22
CA GLN A 109 13.70 -2.20 2.29
C GLN A 109 15.13 -2.44 1.80
N ALA A 110 15.96 -1.43 1.90
CA ALA A 110 17.40 -1.55 1.69
C ALA A 110 18.10 -2.04 2.97
N ASP A 111 19.34 -2.46 2.84
CA ASP A 111 20.19 -2.67 3.99
C ASP A 111 20.48 -1.33 4.69
N GLY A 112 20.27 -1.28 5.99
CA GLY A 112 20.46 -0.06 6.77
C GLY A 112 19.18 0.65 7.15
N ASP A 113 19.16 1.96 6.94
CA ASP A 113 18.15 2.90 7.43
C ASP A 113 17.33 3.56 6.31
N PHE A 114 17.11 2.83 5.22
CA PHE A 114 16.44 3.35 4.03
C PHE A 114 15.38 2.38 3.51
N ILE A 115 14.22 2.92 3.19
CA ILE A 115 13.14 2.23 2.46
C ILE A 115 12.70 3.10 1.28
N GLN A 116 12.52 2.49 0.11
CA GLN A 116 11.97 3.14 -1.08
C GLN A 116 10.52 2.73 -1.26
N ILE A 117 9.64 3.70 -1.54
CA ILE A 117 8.22 3.46 -1.78
C ILE A 117 7.91 3.86 -3.22
N GLY A 118 7.18 2.99 -3.94
CA GLY A 118 6.56 3.28 -5.23
C GLY A 118 5.05 3.23 -5.11
N HIS A 119 4.33 4.12 -5.81
CA HIS A 119 2.91 4.29 -5.58
C HIS A 119 2.16 4.69 -6.85
N VAL A 120 0.99 4.04 -7.07
CA VAL A 120 -0.02 4.38 -8.08
C VAL A 120 -1.41 4.13 -7.49
N GLY A 121 -2.28 5.13 -7.47
CA GLY A 121 -3.65 5.04 -6.96
C GLY A 121 -3.85 5.79 -5.65
N ASP A 122 -4.73 5.30 -4.79
CA ASP A 122 -5.10 5.88 -3.49
C ASP A 122 -4.87 4.93 -2.30
N SER A 123 -4.25 3.77 -2.53
CA SER A 123 -3.60 3.01 -1.46
C SER A 123 -2.45 3.81 -0.86
N ARG A 124 -2.25 3.75 0.44
CA ARG A 124 -1.40 4.70 1.16
C ARG A 124 -0.20 4.06 1.84
N ALA A 125 0.85 4.87 2.03
CA ALA A 125 1.97 4.59 2.89
C ALA A 125 2.10 5.68 3.96
N TYR A 126 2.28 5.26 5.20
CA TYR A 126 2.51 6.14 6.35
C TYR A 126 3.86 5.87 7.00
N LEU A 127 4.55 6.92 7.43
CA LEU A 127 5.62 6.85 8.42
C LEU A 127 5.06 7.30 9.77
N LEU A 128 5.20 6.45 10.78
CA LEU A 128 4.82 6.75 12.15
C LEU A 128 6.10 6.90 12.97
N ARG A 129 6.37 8.12 13.40
CA ARG A 129 7.60 8.50 14.08
C ARG A 129 7.29 9.37 15.29
N ASP A 130 7.85 9.02 16.44
CA ASP A 130 7.71 9.80 17.68
C ASP A 130 6.24 10.08 18.06
N GLY A 131 5.34 9.10 17.82
CA GLY A 131 3.91 9.20 18.10
C GLY A 131 3.15 10.12 17.15
N LYS A 132 3.71 10.44 15.97
CA LYS A 132 3.08 11.27 14.95
C LYS A 132 2.95 10.51 13.64
N PRO A 133 1.77 10.54 13.00
CA PRO A 133 1.59 10.02 11.66
C PRO A 133 2.09 11.03 10.63
N MET A 134 2.71 10.51 9.56
CA MET A 134 3.10 11.25 8.37
C MET A 134 2.65 10.45 7.16
N LEU A 135 1.65 10.95 6.44
CA LEU A 135 1.26 10.37 5.16
C LEU A 135 2.38 10.65 4.14
N LEU A 136 2.90 9.60 3.55
CA LEU A 136 4.00 9.66 2.57
C LEU A 136 3.50 9.77 1.14
N THR A 137 2.42 9.07 0.81
CA THR A 137 1.81 9.04 -0.52
C THR A 137 0.85 10.20 -0.73
N ASN A 138 0.65 10.57 -1.99
CA ASN A 138 -0.40 11.51 -2.39
C ASN A 138 -1.44 10.77 -3.22
N ASP A 139 -2.66 10.62 -2.73
CA ASP A 139 -3.70 9.88 -3.44
C ASP A 139 -3.90 10.41 -4.86
N HIS A 140 -3.91 9.51 -5.83
CA HIS A 140 -4.27 9.83 -7.22
C HIS A 140 -5.79 9.76 -7.36
N SER A 141 -6.48 10.74 -6.77
CA SER A 141 -7.92 10.85 -6.79
C SER A 141 -8.39 12.26 -7.15
N VAL A 142 -9.59 12.36 -7.70
CA VAL A 142 -10.20 13.65 -8.09
C VAL A 142 -10.28 14.59 -6.89
N VAL A 143 -10.65 14.08 -5.71
CA VAL A 143 -10.78 14.93 -4.51
C VAL A 143 -9.43 15.43 -4.02
N GLN A 144 -8.38 14.62 -4.09
CA GLN A 144 -7.04 15.04 -3.69
C GLN A 144 -6.43 16.07 -4.64
N GLU A 145 -6.73 15.96 -5.94
CA GLU A 145 -6.38 17.02 -6.90
C GLU A 145 -7.08 18.35 -6.57
N MET A 146 -8.35 18.29 -6.14
CA MET A 146 -9.09 19.47 -5.70
C MET A 146 -8.51 20.07 -4.41
N VAL A 147 -8.06 19.25 -3.47
CA VAL A 147 -7.37 19.71 -2.24
C VAL A 147 -6.06 20.42 -2.62
N ARG A 148 -5.22 19.80 -3.46
CA ARG A 148 -3.97 20.42 -3.93
C ARG A 148 -4.19 21.72 -4.69
N ALA A 149 -5.30 21.83 -5.43
CA ALA A 149 -5.70 23.06 -6.11
C ALA A 149 -6.33 24.11 -5.17
N GLY A 150 -6.42 23.85 -3.85
CA GLY A 150 -7.04 24.73 -2.86
C GLY A 150 -8.55 24.88 -3.01
N ARG A 151 -9.22 23.97 -3.71
CA ARG A 151 -10.67 23.98 -3.95
C ARG A 151 -11.46 23.24 -2.88
N LEU A 152 -10.83 22.30 -2.17
CA LEU A 152 -11.38 21.56 -1.04
C LEU A 152 -10.38 21.56 0.11
N THR A 153 -10.90 21.44 1.34
CA THR A 153 -10.09 21.04 2.49
C THR A 153 -10.05 19.49 2.58
N GLU A 154 -9.11 18.93 3.34
CA GLU A 154 -9.05 17.49 3.60
C GLU A 154 -10.37 16.94 4.17
N GLU A 155 -10.98 17.67 5.13
CA GLU A 155 -12.28 17.29 5.69
C GLU A 155 -13.40 17.28 4.64
N GLN A 156 -13.40 18.24 3.72
CA GLN A 156 -14.38 18.27 2.62
C GLN A 156 -14.14 17.13 1.63
N ALA A 157 -12.88 16.81 1.31
CA ALA A 157 -12.52 15.68 0.45
C ALA A 157 -13.03 14.36 1.01
N ARG A 158 -12.86 14.14 2.32
CA ARG A 158 -13.23 12.90 3.03
C ARG A 158 -14.73 12.54 2.92
N ILE A 159 -15.61 13.54 2.88
CA ILE A 159 -17.07 13.37 2.76
C ILE A 159 -17.62 13.64 1.36
N ASN A 160 -16.75 13.91 0.39
CA ASN A 160 -17.14 14.24 -0.98
C ASN A 160 -17.74 13.01 -1.69
N PRO A 161 -18.83 13.17 -2.47
CA PRO A 161 -19.40 12.06 -3.25
C PRO A 161 -18.44 11.42 -4.25
N TYR A 162 -17.41 12.17 -4.68
CA TYR A 162 -16.40 11.72 -5.65
C TYR A 162 -15.11 11.23 -5.00
N LYS A 163 -15.09 10.97 -3.68
CA LYS A 163 -13.90 10.58 -2.94
C LYS A 163 -13.23 9.29 -3.45
N ASN A 164 -14.03 8.38 -4.02
CA ASN A 164 -13.56 7.10 -4.56
C ASN A 164 -13.23 7.16 -6.06
N LEU A 165 -13.22 8.36 -6.69
CA LEU A 165 -12.82 8.49 -8.09
C LEU A 165 -11.31 8.68 -8.17
N ILE A 166 -10.63 7.62 -8.53
CA ILE A 166 -9.19 7.66 -8.77
C ILE A 166 -8.87 8.21 -10.16
N THR A 167 -7.74 8.88 -10.28
CA THR A 167 -7.25 9.49 -11.52
C THR A 167 -6.09 8.73 -12.15
N ARG A 168 -5.52 7.76 -11.41
CA ARG A 168 -4.42 6.92 -11.90
C ARG A 168 -4.47 5.54 -11.23
N CYS A 169 -4.38 4.48 -12.03
CA CYS A 169 -4.33 3.09 -11.58
C CYS A 169 -3.59 2.22 -12.59
N LEU A 170 -3.22 1.01 -12.20
CA LEU A 170 -2.69 0.00 -13.10
C LEU A 170 -3.81 -0.61 -13.95
N GLY A 171 -3.49 -0.96 -15.19
CA GLY A 171 -4.37 -1.68 -16.11
C GLY A 171 -5.30 -0.81 -16.96
N HIS A 172 -5.29 0.51 -16.82
CA HIS A 172 -6.11 1.43 -17.64
C HIS A 172 -5.36 2.02 -18.84
N GLU A 173 -4.04 2.14 -18.74
CA GLU A 173 -3.17 2.68 -19.79
C GLU A 173 -1.96 1.77 -19.99
N GLU A 174 -1.43 1.71 -21.20
CA GLU A 174 -0.22 0.94 -21.53
C GLU A 174 0.99 1.36 -20.69
N LYS A 175 1.04 2.64 -20.31
CA LYS A 175 2.10 3.20 -19.46
C LYS A 175 1.50 3.96 -18.31
N VAL A 176 2.06 3.77 -17.14
CA VAL A 176 1.63 4.44 -15.92
C VAL A 176 2.77 5.29 -15.33
N GLU A 177 2.43 6.47 -14.84
CA GLU A 177 3.36 7.30 -14.06
C GLU A 177 3.38 6.81 -12.61
N ILE A 178 4.58 6.57 -12.08
CA ILE A 178 4.82 6.01 -10.75
C ILE A 178 5.40 7.10 -9.86
N ASP A 179 4.74 7.43 -8.76
CA ASP A 179 5.33 8.29 -7.74
C ASP A 179 6.33 7.48 -6.91
N GLN A 180 7.53 8.02 -6.72
CA GLN A 180 8.58 7.36 -5.95
C GLN A 180 9.01 8.23 -4.76
N ILE A 181 9.09 7.62 -3.57
CA ILE A 181 9.29 8.33 -2.31
C ILE A 181 10.42 7.65 -1.54
N PRO A 182 11.61 8.28 -1.46
CA PRO A 182 12.70 7.81 -0.61
C PRO A 182 12.43 8.17 0.85
N VAL A 183 12.62 7.23 1.76
CA VAL A 183 12.39 7.43 3.20
C VAL A 183 13.59 6.93 4.00
N ASP A 184 14.23 7.83 4.75
CA ASP A 184 15.20 7.44 5.77
C ASP A 184 14.44 7.05 7.05
N VAL A 185 14.70 5.85 7.54
CA VAL A 185 14.07 5.27 8.73
C VAL A 185 15.05 5.14 9.88
N LYS A 186 14.57 5.14 11.10
CA LYS A 186 15.36 4.97 12.33
C LYS A 186 14.69 3.98 13.27
N ALA A 187 15.41 3.57 14.32
CA ALA A 187 14.83 2.70 15.34
C ALA A 187 13.54 3.30 15.92
N HIS A 188 12.57 2.43 16.15
CA HIS A 188 11.22 2.72 16.64
C HIS A 188 10.27 3.38 15.62
N ASP A 189 10.72 3.65 14.41
CA ASP A 189 9.80 4.02 13.34
C ASP A 189 8.93 2.84 12.92
N TRP A 190 7.80 3.18 12.32
CA TRP A 190 6.95 2.23 11.64
C TRP A 190 6.60 2.74 10.24
N ILE A 191 6.56 1.82 9.29
CA ILE A 191 5.92 2.04 7.99
C ILE A 191 4.64 1.21 7.97
N VAL A 192 3.54 1.84 7.57
CA VAL A 192 2.26 1.17 7.37
C VAL A 192 1.82 1.40 5.93
N LEU A 193 1.64 0.30 5.18
CA LEU A 193 1.00 0.32 3.86
C LEU A 193 -0.44 -0.15 4.03
N CYS A 194 -1.39 0.47 3.34
CA CYS A 194 -2.79 0.05 3.41
C CYS A 194 -3.59 0.39 2.15
N SER A 195 -4.68 -0.35 1.92
CA SER A 195 -5.75 0.06 1.01
C SER A 195 -6.59 1.19 1.60
N ASP A 196 -7.45 1.79 0.79
CA ASP A 196 -8.30 2.94 1.18
C ASP A 196 -9.35 2.60 2.25
N GLY A 197 -9.66 1.31 2.45
CA GLY A 197 -10.57 0.86 3.48
C GLY A 197 -10.14 1.22 4.89
N LEU A 198 -8.82 1.23 5.18
CA LEU A 198 -8.31 1.64 6.48
C LEU A 198 -8.57 3.13 6.76
N PRO A 199 -8.06 4.09 5.95
CA PRO A 199 -8.24 5.52 6.18
C PRO A 199 -9.68 6.00 5.94
N THR A 200 -10.53 5.22 5.27
CA THR A 200 -11.96 5.52 5.18
C THR A 200 -12.63 5.47 6.54
N VAL A 201 -12.20 4.60 7.45
CA VAL A 201 -12.77 4.41 8.78
C VAL A 201 -11.93 5.08 9.85
N LEU A 202 -10.63 4.84 9.88
CA LEU A 202 -9.72 5.36 10.90
C LEU A 202 -9.04 6.65 10.43
N ARG A 203 -8.89 7.62 11.34
CA ARG A 203 -8.08 8.82 11.11
C ARG A 203 -6.60 8.49 11.33
N ASP A 204 -5.72 9.27 10.75
CA ASP A 204 -4.27 9.08 10.84
C ASP A 204 -3.78 9.02 12.30
N GLU A 205 -4.38 9.83 13.19
CA GLU A 205 -4.07 9.83 14.62
C GLU A 205 -4.49 8.53 15.31
N GLN A 206 -5.62 7.93 14.89
CA GLN A 206 -6.09 6.64 15.42
C GLN A 206 -5.18 5.50 14.96
N ILE A 207 -4.75 5.51 13.70
CA ILE A 207 -3.75 4.55 13.17
C ILE A 207 -2.46 4.66 14.01
N CYS A 208 -1.98 5.87 14.23
CA CYS A 208 -0.78 6.12 15.03
C CYS A 208 -0.94 5.66 16.49
N GLU A 209 -2.10 5.87 17.08
CA GLU A 209 -2.41 5.44 18.45
C GLU A 209 -2.36 3.91 18.59
N VAL A 210 -2.94 3.15 17.65
CA VAL A 210 -2.88 1.69 17.63
C VAL A 210 -1.44 1.21 17.55
N VAL A 211 -0.67 1.72 16.60
CA VAL A 211 0.73 1.35 16.38
C VAL A 211 1.58 1.62 17.63
N SER A 212 1.40 2.78 18.25
CA SER A 212 2.17 3.18 19.44
C SER A 212 1.87 2.32 20.67
N LYS A 213 0.64 1.78 20.78
CA LYS A 213 0.21 1.00 21.96
C LYS A 213 0.50 -0.48 21.86
N LYS A 214 0.53 -1.06 20.65
CA LYS A 214 0.51 -2.52 20.49
C LYS A 214 1.87 -3.18 20.33
N GLY A 215 2.84 -2.49 19.72
CA GLY A 215 4.25 -2.87 19.76
C GLY A 215 4.72 -4.04 18.90
N GLU A 216 3.85 -4.96 18.48
CA GLU A 216 4.19 -6.10 17.61
C GLU A 216 3.42 -6.00 16.30
N PRO A 217 4.06 -6.22 15.12
CA PRO A 217 3.39 -6.03 13.82
C PRO A 217 2.12 -6.85 13.64
N ASP A 218 2.12 -8.12 14.05
CA ASP A 218 0.92 -8.98 13.98
C ASP A 218 -0.24 -8.40 14.79
N VAL A 219 0.05 -7.96 16.03
CA VAL A 219 -0.96 -7.40 16.94
C VAL A 219 -1.45 -6.04 16.43
N VAL A 220 -0.56 -5.24 15.83
CA VAL A 220 -0.91 -3.96 15.19
C VAL A 220 -1.85 -4.19 14.01
N CYS A 221 -1.51 -5.09 13.09
CA CYS A 221 -2.36 -5.40 11.94
C CYS A 221 -3.73 -5.94 12.37
N ASP A 222 -3.77 -6.88 13.33
CA ASP A 222 -5.02 -7.43 13.86
C ASP A 222 -5.90 -6.33 14.48
N GLU A 223 -5.32 -5.41 15.25
CA GLU A 223 -6.07 -4.34 15.90
C GLU A 223 -6.55 -3.28 14.91
N LEU A 224 -5.72 -2.90 13.89
CA LEU A 224 -6.13 -1.96 12.85
C LEU A 224 -7.31 -2.51 12.04
N VAL A 225 -7.22 -3.75 11.59
CA VAL A 225 -8.33 -4.41 10.87
C VAL A 225 -9.56 -4.50 11.76
N LYS A 226 -9.41 -4.94 13.02
CA LYS A 226 -10.51 -5.04 13.97
C LYS A 226 -11.22 -3.70 14.19
N GLN A 227 -10.48 -2.62 14.43
CA GLN A 227 -11.09 -1.29 14.64
C GLN A 227 -11.78 -0.78 13.36
N THR A 228 -11.25 -1.12 12.18
CA THR A 228 -11.90 -0.82 10.91
C THR A 228 -13.22 -1.58 10.78
N LEU A 229 -13.25 -2.86 11.13
CA LEU A 229 -14.47 -3.67 11.14
C LEU A 229 -15.50 -3.15 12.17
N ASP A 230 -15.05 -2.85 13.38
CA ASP A 230 -15.88 -2.26 14.45
C ASP A 230 -16.48 -0.90 14.01
N GLY A 231 -15.79 -0.14 13.15
CA GLY A 231 -16.25 1.10 12.54
C GLY A 231 -17.18 0.91 11.32
N GLY A 232 -17.49 -0.34 10.95
CA GLY A 232 -18.45 -0.69 9.90
C GLY A 232 -17.85 -0.97 8.54
N ALA A 233 -16.52 -0.90 8.37
CA ALA A 233 -15.74 -1.28 7.19
C ALA A 233 -16.54 -1.34 5.87
N PRO A 234 -16.83 -0.22 5.22
CA PRO A 234 -17.64 -0.20 4.00
C PRO A 234 -16.94 -0.82 2.79
N ASP A 235 -15.64 -1.00 2.89
CA ASP A 235 -14.77 -1.58 1.87
C ASP A 235 -13.89 -2.69 2.42
N ASN A 236 -13.13 -3.35 1.50
CA ASN A 236 -12.05 -4.25 1.85
C ASN A 236 -10.98 -3.47 2.63
N VAL A 237 -10.27 -4.12 3.50
CA VAL A 237 -9.19 -3.52 4.30
C VAL A 237 -7.97 -4.41 4.29
N THR A 238 -6.85 -3.86 3.84
CA THR A 238 -5.55 -4.53 3.81
C THR A 238 -4.51 -3.63 4.46
N VAL A 239 -3.70 -4.21 5.34
CA VAL A 239 -2.65 -3.52 6.08
C VAL A 239 -1.38 -4.35 6.07
N VAL A 240 -0.25 -3.70 5.81
CA VAL A 240 1.11 -4.21 6.05
C VAL A 240 1.79 -3.26 7.02
N ALA A 241 2.25 -3.77 8.16
CA ALA A 241 2.95 -2.99 9.16
C ALA A 241 4.41 -3.46 9.29
N ILE A 242 5.35 -2.53 9.18
CA ILE A 242 6.80 -2.77 9.26
C ILE A 242 7.34 -1.99 10.45
N GLN A 243 7.92 -2.67 11.42
CA GLN A 243 8.53 -2.06 12.62
C GLN A 243 10.05 -2.08 12.53
N TYR A 244 10.67 -0.95 12.81
CA TYR A 244 12.13 -0.84 12.93
C TYR A 244 12.58 -0.95 14.38
N ILE A 245 13.56 -1.82 14.64
CA ILE A 245 14.08 -2.11 15.97
C ILE A 245 15.59 -1.95 16.02
N ASP A 246 16.11 -1.58 17.19
CA ASP A 246 17.56 -1.56 17.42
C ASP A 246 18.17 -2.94 17.30
N SER A 247 19.36 -3.03 16.68
CA SER A 247 20.10 -4.28 16.57
C SER A 247 20.55 -4.85 17.93
N ASP A 248 20.62 -4.02 18.98
CA ASP A 248 21.15 -4.41 20.29
C ASP A 248 20.10 -5.03 21.25
N ASN A 249 18.81 -5.01 20.91
CA ASN A 249 17.73 -5.57 21.76
C ASN A 249 17.42 -7.06 21.53
N GLY A 250 18.30 -7.81 20.89
CA GLY A 250 18.14 -9.23 20.59
C GLY A 250 18.77 -10.21 21.60
N SER A 251 19.10 -9.77 22.83
CA SER A 251 19.69 -10.64 23.87
C SER A 251 19.31 -10.17 25.27
N LYS A 252 18.14 -10.55 25.74
CA LYS A 252 17.83 -10.73 27.15
C LYS A 252 16.82 -11.87 27.32
#